data_71f2b7214bea6133a8211b986a6e7b66
#
_entry.id   71f2b7214bea6133a8211b986a6e7b66
#
_cell.length_a   1.000
_cell.length_b   1.000
_cell.length_c   1.000
_cell.angle_alpha   90.00
_cell.angle_beta   90.00
_cell.angle_gamma   90.00
#
_symmetry.space_group_name_H-M   'P 1'
#
loop_
_entity.id
_entity.type
_entity.pdbx_description
1 polymer ?
#
loop_
_entity_poly.entity_id
_entity_poly.type
_entity_poly.pdbx_seq_one_letter_code
_entity_poly.pdbx_strand_id
1 'polypeptide(L)'
;RLWTKPSVTVIGFDAHPVEGSFNVISPETTFRLSLRTAPNQRPEEAQEALAKFMVEHAPFGAEVWVDKLDNGMGWAMDPNAEATKDAMDAMEEAFGVAPVNKGEGGSIPFIPELQRIFPDAQVLVTGPEDPKANAHSPNESISLPSLKNNVITEALLLDKLAK
;
A
#
# COMPACT_ATOMS: atom_id res chain seq x y z
N ARG A 1 3.62 11.62 5.62
CA ARG A 1 3.72 11.53 4.14
C ARG A 1 3.36 10.14 3.66
N LEU A 2 3.93 9.08 4.24
CA LEU A 2 3.72 7.68 3.80
C LEU A 2 2.25 7.23 3.89
N TRP A 3 1.48 7.75 4.81
CA TRP A 3 0.13 7.26 5.09
C TRP A 3 -0.96 7.87 4.21
N THR A 4 -0.84 9.15 3.85
CA THR A 4 -1.96 9.90 3.26
C THR A 4 -1.58 10.75 2.05
N LYS A 5 -0.33 10.68 1.59
CA LYS A 5 0.14 11.43 0.42
C LYS A 5 0.44 10.49 -0.73
N PRO A 6 0.13 10.90 -1.96
CA PRO A 6 0.54 10.14 -3.14
C PRO A 6 2.07 10.14 -3.29
N SER A 7 2.58 9.11 -3.95
CA SER A 7 3.99 9.01 -4.31
C SER A 7 4.18 8.34 -5.66
N VAL A 8 5.26 8.70 -6.34
CA VAL A 8 5.70 8.10 -7.60
C VAL A 8 7.09 7.54 -7.40
N THR A 9 7.32 6.33 -7.89
CA THR A 9 8.62 5.64 -7.82
C THR A 9 8.91 5.01 -9.18
N VAL A 10 10.15 5.17 -9.66
CA VAL A 10 10.65 4.40 -10.82
C VAL A 10 10.95 2.98 -10.35
N ILE A 11 10.28 1.98 -10.95
CA ILE A 11 10.43 0.57 -10.60
C ILE A 11 11.03 -0.28 -11.72
N GLY A 12 11.27 0.31 -12.87
CA GLY A 12 11.95 -0.32 -14.00
C GLY A 12 12.51 0.75 -14.92
N PHE A 13 13.67 0.48 -15.50
CA PHE A 13 14.35 1.41 -16.39
C PHE A 13 15.17 0.64 -17.41
N ASP A 14 14.88 0.84 -18.69
CA ASP A 14 15.64 0.29 -19.80
C ASP A 14 16.62 1.35 -20.32
N ALA A 15 17.91 1.04 -20.18
CA ALA A 15 19.01 1.87 -20.64
C ALA A 15 20.13 0.98 -21.21
N HIS A 16 21.11 1.57 -21.87
CA HIS A 16 22.26 0.82 -22.30
C HIS A 16 22.98 0.16 -21.10
N PRO A 17 23.37 -1.10 -21.22
CA PRO A 17 24.15 -1.77 -20.17
C PRO A 17 25.51 -1.07 -19.99
N VAL A 18 26.04 -1.11 -18.80
CA VAL A 18 27.36 -0.55 -18.50
C VAL A 18 28.46 -1.28 -19.28
N GLU A 19 28.36 -2.62 -19.30
CA GLU A 19 29.26 -3.46 -20.10
C GLU A 19 28.93 -3.33 -21.60
N GLY A 20 29.91 -2.98 -22.41
CA GLY A 20 29.72 -2.72 -23.83
C GLY A 20 29.14 -1.36 -24.17
N SER A 21 29.09 -0.44 -23.20
CA SER A 21 28.61 0.94 -23.46
C SER A 21 29.56 1.69 -24.40
N PHE A 22 29.02 2.61 -25.17
CA PHE A 22 29.76 3.46 -26.11
C PHE A 22 29.20 4.88 -26.10
N ASN A 23 29.97 5.85 -26.66
CA ASN A 23 29.65 7.27 -26.60
C ASN A 23 28.51 7.67 -27.59
N VAL A 24 27.33 7.08 -27.40
CA VAL A 24 26.14 7.41 -28.17
C VAL A 24 24.96 7.59 -27.21
N ILE A 25 24.16 8.63 -27.44
CA ILE A 25 22.93 8.85 -26.71
C ILE A 25 21.90 7.81 -27.18
N SER A 26 21.23 7.16 -26.22
CA SER A 26 20.12 6.25 -26.52
C SER A 26 19.00 7.03 -27.24
N PRO A 27 18.54 6.57 -28.42
CA PRO A 27 17.44 7.23 -29.12
C PRO A 27 16.09 7.04 -28.42
N GLU A 28 15.98 6.02 -27.59
CA GLU A 28 14.78 5.64 -26.86
C GLU A 28 15.14 5.10 -25.50
N THR A 29 14.29 5.34 -24.52
CA THR A 29 14.37 4.72 -23.22
C THR A 29 12.96 4.48 -22.68
N THR A 30 12.78 3.33 -22.03
CA THR A 30 11.51 2.97 -21.39
C THR A 30 11.70 2.88 -19.89
N PHE A 31 10.73 3.39 -19.14
CA PHE A 31 10.75 3.23 -17.69
C PHE A 31 9.33 2.94 -17.18
N ARG A 32 9.27 2.21 -16.08
CA ARG A 32 8.04 1.88 -15.40
C ARG A 32 7.91 2.67 -14.12
N LEU A 33 6.76 3.32 -13.96
CA LEU A 33 6.41 4.05 -12.74
C LEU A 33 5.41 3.25 -11.91
N SER A 34 5.61 3.22 -10.61
CA SER A 34 4.59 2.87 -9.63
C SER A 34 4.03 4.15 -9.03
N LEU A 35 2.75 4.40 -9.26
CA LEU A 35 2.01 5.51 -8.66
C LEU A 35 1.18 4.97 -7.50
N ARG A 36 1.40 5.47 -6.30
CA ARG A 36 0.55 5.22 -5.13
C ARG A 36 -0.33 6.42 -4.89
N THR A 37 -1.63 6.20 -4.82
CA THR A 37 -2.63 7.24 -4.58
C THR A 37 -2.93 7.39 -3.09
N ALA A 38 -3.42 8.57 -2.71
CA ALA A 38 -3.98 8.75 -1.38
C ALA A 38 -5.31 7.95 -1.24
N PRO A 39 -5.72 7.56 -0.01
CA PRO A 39 -6.91 6.71 0.19
C PRO A 39 -8.19 7.18 -0.51
N ASN A 40 -8.39 8.49 -0.60
CA ASN A 40 -9.60 9.08 -1.21
C ASN A 40 -9.38 9.61 -2.62
N GLN A 41 -8.23 9.30 -3.24
CA GLN A 41 -7.90 9.74 -4.60
C GLN A 41 -8.29 8.65 -5.61
N ARG A 42 -8.99 9.04 -6.65
CA ARG A 42 -9.32 8.12 -7.75
C ARG A 42 -8.05 7.78 -8.54
N PRO A 43 -7.70 6.52 -8.67
CA PRO A 43 -6.46 6.12 -9.33
C PRO A 43 -6.43 6.48 -10.81
N GLU A 44 -7.57 6.42 -11.51
CA GLU A 44 -7.68 6.79 -12.92
C GLU A 44 -7.34 8.27 -13.14
N GLU A 45 -7.86 9.16 -12.29
CA GLU A 45 -7.59 10.60 -12.36
C GLU A 45 -6.11 10.90 -12.05
N ALA A 46 -5.53 10.18 -11.11
CA ALA A 46 -4.12 10.31 -10.78
C ALA A 46 -3.20 9.83 -11.91
N GLN A 47 -3.53 8.70 -12.56
CA GLN A 47 -2.82 8.20 -13.74
C GLN A 47 -2.90 9.19 -14.90
N GLU A 48 -4.09 9.75 -15.16
CA GLU A 48 -4.28 10.75 -16.22
C GLU A 48 -3.45 12.01 -15.96
N ALA A 49 -3.48 12.51 -14.72
CA ALA A 49 -2.70 13.69 -14.35
C ALA A 49 -1.19 13.45 -14.49
N LEU A 50 -0.70 12.26 -14.11
CA LEU A 50 0.70 11.89 -14.27
C LEU A 50 1.07 11.76 -15.74
N ALA A 51 0.27 11.07 -16.54
CA ALA A 51 0.49 10.91 -17.98
C ALA A 51 0.56 12.26 -18.69
N LYS A 52 -0.40 13.12 -18.41
CA LYS A 52 -0.42 14.50 -18.95
C LYS A 52 0.83 15.28 -18.56
N PHE A 53 1.21 15.22 -17.29
CA PHE A 53 2.43 15.89 -16.80
C PHE A 53 3.68 15.39 -17.53
N MET A 54 3.83 14.09 -17.74
CA MET A 54 4.97 13.51 -18.44
C MET A 54 5.09 13.99 -19.88
N VAL A 55 3.98 14.06 -20.60
CA VAL A 55 3.93 14.54 -22.00
C VAL A 55 4.24 16.03 -22.06
N GLU A 56 3.62 16.84 -21.21
CA GLU A 56 3.76 18.30 -21.22
C GLU A 56 5.15 18.79 -20.78
N HIS A 57 5.87 18.00 -19.98
CA HIS A 57 7.16 18.38 -19.42
C HIS A 57 8.33 17.57 -19.98
N ALA A 58 8.13 16.88 -21.10
CA ALA A 58 9.20 16.15 -21.77
C ALA A 58 10.36 17.09 -22.11
N PRO A 59 11.60 16.80 -21.67
CA PRO A 59 12.74 17.66 -21.94
C PRO A 59 13.20 17.52 -23.38
N PHE A 60 13.83 18.55 -23.89
CA PHE A 60 14.52 18.57 -25.20
C PHE A 60 13.66 18.23 -26.40
N GLY A 61 12.34 18.38 -26.31
CA GLY A 61 11.42 18.02 -27.40
C GLY A 61 11.27 16.52 -27.62
N ALA A 62 11.59 15.70 -26.63
CA ALA A 62 11.37 14.27 -26.71
C ALA A 62 9.87 13.95 -26.87
N GLU A 63 9.57 12.98 -27.70
CA GLU A 63 8.23 12.42 -27.81
C GLU A 63 8.02 11.41 -26.67
N VAL A 64 6.88 11.50 -25.99
CA VAL A 64 6.54 10.65 -24.84
C VAL A 64 5.22 9.96 -25.09
N TRP A 65 5.24 8.63 -24.97
CA TRP A 65 4.04 7.77 -24.96
C TRP A 65 3.87 7.19 -23.57
N VAL A 66 2.65 7.15 -23.10
CA VAL A 66 2.33 6.62 -21.76
C VAL A 66 1.29 5.53 -21.88
N ASP A 67 1.69 4.32 -21.59
CA ASP A 67 0.79 3.18 -21.42
C ASP A 67 0.29 3.12 -19.98
N LYS A 68 -1.02 3.15 -19.80
CA LYS A 68 -1.66 3.00 -18.49
C LYS A 68 -1.90 1.52 -18.23
N LEU A 69 -1.33 1.04 -17.14
CA LEU A 69 -1.50 -0.32 -16.69
C LEU A 69 -2.61 -0.40 -15.62
N ASP A 70 -2.70 -1.55 -14.97
CA ASP A 70 -3.69 -1.80 -13.92
C ASP A 70 -3.61 -0.77 -12.79
N ASN A 71 -4.74 -0.50 -12.18
CA ASN A 71 -4.86 0.37 -11.03
C ASN A 71 -5.69 -0.29 -9.91
N GLY A 72 -5.62 0.28 -8.73
CA GLY A 72 -6.40 -0.14 -7.57
C GLY A 72 -6.61 1.02 -6.63
N MET A 73 -7.78 1.08 -6.02
CA MET A 73 -8.11 2.12 -5.05
C MET A 73 -7.31 1.96 -3.76
N GLY A 74 -6.93 3.08 -3.17
CA GLY A 74 -6.51 3.12 -1.78
C GLY A 74 -7.69 2.89 -0.85
N TRP A 75 -7.40 2.47 0.38
CA TRP A 75 -8.39 2.25 1.41
C TRP A 75 -7.96 2.92 2.73
N ALA A 76 -8.94 3.38 3.49
CA ALA A 76 -8.71 3.90 4.83
C ALA A 76 -9.84 3.41 5.75
N MET A 77 -9.45 2.87 6.88
CA MET A 77 -10.35 2.47 7.95
C MET A 77 -11.00 3.70 8.60
N ASP A 78 -12.27 3.58 9.00
CA ASP A 78 -12.88 4.57 9.89
C ASP A 78 -12.40 4.34 11.33
N PRO A 79 -11.60 5.26 11.91
CA PRO A 79 -11.08 5.11 13.26
C PRO A 79 -12.17 5.25 14.35
N ASN A 80 -13.37 5.70 13.99
CA ASN A 80 -14.49 5.91 14.93
C ASN A 80 -15.53 4.78 14.85
N ALA A 81 -15.38 3.85 13.92
CA ALA A 81 -16.29 2.71 13.79
C ALA A 81 -16.28 1.84 15.07
N GLU A 82 -17.40 1.21 15.35
CA GLU A 82 -17.57 0.39 16.56
C GLU A 82 -16.60 -0.80 16.57
N ALA A 83 -16.53 -1.55 15.48
CA ALA A 83 -15.57 -2.67 15.37
C ALA A 83 -14.10 -2.23 15.48
N THR A 84 -13.78 -0.99 15.09
CA THR A 84 -12.43 -0.44 15.30
C THR A 84 -12.13 -0.28 16.79
N LYS A 85 -13.07 0.24 17.56
CA LYS A 85 -12.92 0.39 19.02
C LYS A 85 -12.80 -0.96 19.70
N ASP A 86 -13.67 -1.90 19.34
CA ASP A 86 -13.64 -3.27 19.88
C ASP A 86 -12.32 -3.97 19.59
N ALA A 87 -11.78 -3.78 18.38
CA ALA A 87 -10.47 -4.32 18.01
C ALA A 87 -9.33 -3.66 18.80
N MET A 88 -9.37 -2.35 19.01
CA MET A 88 -8.38 -1.63 19.82
C MET A 88 -8.41 -2.12 21.27
N ASP A 89 -9.58 -2.28 21.88
CA ASP A 89 -9.73 -2.80 23.23
C ASP A 89 -9.22 -4.25 23.34
N ALA A 90 -9.55 -5.11 22.38
CA ALA A 90 -9.07 -6.48 22.33
C ALA A 90 -7.54 -6.56 22.18
N MET A 91 -6.95 -5.68 21.37
CA MET A 91 -5.49 -5.57 21.24
C MET A 91 -4.84 -5.12 22.54
N GLU A 92 -5.39 -4.09 23.20
CA GLU A 92 -4.85 -3.61 24.48
C GLU A 92 -4.86 -4.71 25.53
N GLU A 93 -5.95 -5.48 25.64
CA GLU A 93 -6.05 -6.62 26.55
C GLU A 93 -5.03 -7.73 26.23
N ALA A 94 -4.86 -8.06 24.93
CA ALA A 94 -3.97 -9.13 24.51
C ALA A 94 -2.48 -8.77 24.64
N PHE A 95 -2.11 -7.52 24.37
CA PHE A 95 -0.73 -7.05 24.33
C PHE A 95 -0.29 -6.34 25.62
N GLY A 96 -1.23 -5.93 26.48
CA GLY A 96 -0.95 -5.20 27.72
C GLY A 96 -0.48 -3.75 27.49
N VAL A 97 -0.63 -3.22 26.28
CA VAL A 97 -0.29 -1.84 25.91
C VAL A 97 -1.33 -1.31 24.95
N ALA A 98 -1.66 -0.02 25.05
CA ALA A 98 -2.62 0.62 24.15
C ALA A 98 -2.12 0.58 22.71
N PRO A 99 -2.94 0.07 21.76
CA PRO A 99 -2.59 0.03 20.36
C PRO A 99 -2.64 1.43 19.74
N VAL A 100 -1.98 1.58 18.59
CA VAL A 100 -1.99 2.82 17.81
C VAL A 100 -2.36 2.54 16.35
N ASN A 101 -3.11 3.45 15.76
CA ASN A 101 -3.39 3.38 14.33
C ASN A 101 -2.14 3.69 13.52
N LYS A 102 -1.84 2.85 12.55
CA LYS A 102 -0.73 3.00 11.61
C LYS A 102 -1.26 3.05 10.19
N GLY A 103 -0.74 3.95 9.37
CA GLY A 103 -0.94 3.90 7.92
C GLY A 103 0.16 3.08 7.27
N GLU A 104 -0.20 2.26 6.29
CA GLU A 104 0.75 1.48 5.50
C GLU A 104 0.78 2.00 4.07
N GLY A 105 1.98 2.16 3.51
CA GLY A 105 2.19 2.63 2.14
C GLY A 105 2.09 1.52 1.09
N GLY A 106 1.36 0.46 1.37
CA GLY A 106 1.06 -0.63 0.46
C GLY A 106 -0.38 -0.55 -0.06
N SER A 107 -0.62 -1.09 -1.24
CA SER A 107 -1.97 -1.31 -1.73
C SER A 107 -2.29 -2.80 -1.67
N ILE A 108 -3.41 -3.12 -1.05
CA ILE A 108 -3.97 -4.47 -1.07
C ILE A 108 -5.30 -4.36 -1.82
N PRO A 109 -5.34 -4.60 -3.14
CA PRO A 109 -6.53 -4.36 -3.97
C PRO A 109 -7.78 -5.14 -3.51
N PHE A 110 -7.59 -6.23 -2.78
CA PHE A 110 -8.67 -7.04 -2.21
C PHE A 110 -9.51 -6.27 -1.18
N ILE A 111 -8.91 -5.36 -0.38
CA ILE A 111 -9.63 -4.64 0.69
C ILE A 111 -10.70 -3.70 0.13
N PRO A 112 -10.40 -2.77 -0.77
CA PRO A 112 -11.43 -1.92 -1.36
C PRO A 112 -12.46 -2.70 -2.17
N GLU A 113 -12.09 -3.81 -2.78
CA GLU A 113 -13.05 -4.67 -3.48
C GLU A 113 -13.99 -5.38 -2.50
N LEU A 114 -13.49 -5.85 -1.37
CA LEU A 114 -14.33 -6.41 -0.30
C LEU A 114 -15.32 -5.37 0.23
N GLN A 115 -14.86 -4.13 0.48
CA GLN A 115 -15.72 -3.03 0.91
C GLN A 115 -16.79 -2.67 -0.14
N ARG A 116 -16.46 -2.77 -1.43
CA ARG A 116 -17.40 -2.55 -2.53
C ARG A 116 -18.51 -3.61 -2.56
N ILE A 117 -18.15 -4.87 -2.30
CA ILE A 117 -19.12 -6.00 -2.28
C ILE A 117 -19.97 -5.97 -1.01
N PHE A 118 -19.37 -5.58 0.11
CA PHE A 118 -20.01 -5.52 1.42
C PHE A 118 -19.88 -4.10 2.00
N PRO A 119 -20.69 -3.13 1.52
CA PRO A 119 -20.53 -1.72 1.87
C PRO A 119 -20.73 -1.43 3.36
N ASP A 120 -21.52 -2.24 4.04
CA ASP A 120 -21.83 -2.10 5.47
C ASP A 120 -20.82 -2.85 6.37
N ALA A 121 -19.93 -3.63 5.80
CA ALA A 121 -18.93 -4.36 6.56
C ALA A 121 -17.80 -3.43 7.04
N GLN A 122 -17.43 -3.57 8.30
CA GLN A 122 -16.27 -2.89 8.87
C GLN A 122 -15.03 -3.75 8.67
N VAL A 123 -14.14 -3.31 7.78
CA VAL A 123 -12.91 -4.04 7.48
C VAL A 123 -11.82 -3.62 8.47
N LEU A 124 -11.24 -4.60 9.14
CA LEU A 124 -10.10 -4.43 10.03
C LEU A 124 -8.89 -5.11 9.41
N VAL A 125 -7.75 -4.43 9.39
CA VAL A 125 -6.49 -4.96 8.87
C VAL A 125 -5.50 -5.04 10.01
N THR A 126 -5.17 -6.25 10.40
CA THR A 126 -4.24 -6.57 11.49
C THR A 126 -3.22 -7.59 11.02
N GLY A 127 -2.15 -7.76 11.77
CA GLY A 127 -1.17 -8.79 11.46
C GLY A 127 -0.02 -8.83 12.47
N PRO A 128 0.65 -9.98 12.60
CA PRO A 128 1.71 -10.21 13.58
C PRO A 128 3.10 -9.74 13.11
N GLU A 129 3.20 -8.98 12.05
CA GLU A 129 4.46 -8.48 11.52
C GLU A 129 5.12 -7.49 12.50
N ASP A 130 6.45 -7.55 12.59
CA ASP A 130 7.26 -6.64 13.38
C ASP A 130 8.43 -6.06 12.54
N PRO A 131 9.12 -5.00 13.01
CA PRO A 131 10.20 -4.37 12.24
C PRO A 131 11.40 -5.27 11.92
N LYS A 132 11.50 -6.46 12.51
CA LYS A 132 12.55 -7.44 12.28
C LYS A 132 12.09 -8.61 11.42
N ALA A 133 10.81 -8.61 11.03
CA ALA A 133 10.21 -9.69 10.25
C ALA A 133 10.86 -9.89 8.88
N ASN A 134 11.53 -8.88 8.34
CA ASN A 134 12.17 -8.91 7.01
C ASN A 134 11.17 -9.25 5.90
N ALA A 135 9.97 -8.64 5.99
CA ALA A 135 8.86 -8.88 5.08
C ALA A 135 9.27 -8.74 3.61
N HIS A 136 8.75 -9.61 2.76
CA HIS A 136 9.01 -9.67 1.30
C HIS A 136 10.48 -9.96 0.94
N SER A 137 11.25 -10.53 1.86
CA SER A 137 12.66 -10.81 1.67
C SER A 137 13.03 -12.26 2.08
N PRO A 138 14.18 -12.78 1.66
CA PRO A 138 14.66 -14.07 2.16
C PRO A 138 14.77 -14.09 3.69
N ASN A 139 14.46 -15.23 4.29
CA ASN A 139 14.43 -15.43 5.74
C ASN A 139 13.41 -14.55 6.47
N GLU A 140 12.31 -14.24 5.81
CA GLU A 140 11.15 -13.65 6.49
C GLU A 140 10.77 -14.47 7.72
N SER A 141 10.47 -13.79 8.81
CA SER A 141 10.20 -14.40 10.11
C SER A 141 9.04 -13.75 10.82
N ILE A 142 8.52 -14.43 11.82
CA ILE A 142 7.44 -13.95 12.68
C ILE A 142 7.84 -14.07 14.14
N SER A 143 7.48 -13.09 14.95
CA SER A 143 7.60 -13.15 16.40
C SER A 143 6.53 -14.07 16.97
N LEU A 144 6.91 -15.19 17.59
CA LEU A 144 5.94 -16.11 18.22
C LEU A 144 5.13 -15.45 19.34
N PRO A 145 5.71 -14.58 20.21
CA PRO A 145 4.91 -13.80 21.16
C PRO A 145 3.89 -12.88 20.47
N SER A 146 4.28 -12.21 19.37
CA SER A 146 3.36 -11.37 18.61
C SER A 146 2.24 -12.19 17.98
N LEU A 147 2.56 -13.32 17.36
CA LEU A 147 1.56 -14.26 16.81
C LEU A 147 0.57 -14.70 17.87
N LYS A 148 1.05 -15.13 19.06
CA LYS A 148 0.20 -15.52 20.18
C LYS A 148 -0.77 -14.40 20.56
N ASN A 149 -0.28 -13.18 20.73
CA ASN A 149 -1.11 -12.04 21.13
C ASN A 149 -2.12 -11.68 20.03
N ASN A 150 -1.77 -11.78 18.76
CA ASN A 150 -2.75 -11.60 17.67
C ASN A 150 -3.86 -12.65 17.72
N VAL A 151 -3.54 -13.93 17.96
CA VAL A 151 -4.57 -14.99 18.12
C VAL A 151 -5.49 -14.69 19.31
N ILE A 152 -4.95 -14.20 20.42
CA ILE A 152 -5.75 -13.78 21.58
C ILE A 152 -6.65 -12.59 21.21
N THR A 153 -6.11 -11.59 20.49
CA THR A 153 -6.87 -10.43 20.01
C THR A 153 -8.08 -10.88 19.19
N GLU A 154 -7.88 -11.76 18.22
CA GLU A 154 -8.97 -12.27 17.38
C GLU A 154 -10.05 -13.00 18.20
N ALA A 155 -9.64 -13.83 19.16
CA ALA A 155 -10.57 -14.53 20.03
C ALA A 155 -11.40 -13.55 20.90
N LEU A 156 -10.76 -12.54 21.47
CA LEU A 156 -11.44 -11.49 22.26
C LEU A 156 -12.38 -10.64 21.40
N LEU A 157 -11.97 -10.30 20.17
CA LEU A 157 -12.80 -9.57 19.23
C LEU A 157 -14.04 -10.36 18.86
N LEU A 158 -13.91 -11.63 18.54
CA LEU A 158 -15.05 -12.50 18.22
C LEU A 158 -16.02 -12.62 19.40
N ASP A 159 -15.52 -12.71 20.65
CA ASP A 159 -16.36 -12.70 21.85
C ASP A 159 -17.13 -11.37 22.05
N LYS A 160 -16.51 -10.25 21.72
CA LYS A 160 -17.15 -8.92 21.77
C LYS A 160 -18.26 -8.81 20.70
N LEU A 161 -17.99 -9.26 19.48
CA LEU A 161 -18.96 -9.19 18.36
C LEU A 161 -20.12 -10.19 18.50
N ALA A 162 -20.00 -11.19 19.35
CA ALA A 162 -21.08 -12.18 19.62
C ALA A 162 -22.13 -11.69 20.63
N LYS A 163 -21.93 -10.56 21.26
CA LYS A 163 -22.80 -9.95 22.29
C LYS A 163 -23.73 -8.93 21.69
#